data_06b5bd04b0122ea294fa9a51c31e6bf8
#
_entry.id   06b5bd04b0122ea294fa9a51c31e6bf8
#
_cell.length_a   1.000
_cell.length_b   1.000
_cell.length_c   1.000
_cell.angle_alpha   90.00
_cell.angle_beta   90.00
_cell.angle_gamma   90.00
#
_symmetry.space_group_name_H-M   'P 1'
#
loop_
_entity.id
_entity.type
_entity.pdbx_description
1 polymer ?
#
loop_
_entity_poly.entity_id
_entity_poly.type
_entity_poly.pdbx_seq_one_letter_code
_entity_poly.pdbx_strand_id
1 'polypeptide(L)'
;GSLQAVSAFYSSLVDTVVEVESAATAELVKILENTYRHVNIALVNELAMLCDRMGLNVWEVLDAAFTKPFGIMPFYPGPGVGGHCIPIDPHYLEWKAKEYNFNTHFIALAGEINRKMPEFTVEKALRVLAEAGVPVRGAKVLVLGVAYKRDIPDYRESPAIEVIRGLRRLGAEVEYHDPHVPRFAEGGLAMESVPLSEERVREKDLVLIATDHSAFDYKAIVAQARRVLDARGATRHLPRELTEGKVVLL
;
A
#
# COMPACT_ATOMS: atom_id res chain seq x y z
N GLY A 1 -31.91 20.40 -22.87
CA GLY A 1 -31.31 19.22 -23.50
C GLY A 1 -30.92 18.16 -22.49
N SER A 2 -30.24 17.11 -22.95
CA SER A 2 -29.84 15.97 -22.13
C SER A 2 -28.96 16.38 -20.92
N LEU A 3 -28.06 17.33 -21.09
CA LEU A 3 -27.24 17.87 -19.99
C LEU A 3 -28.10 18.43 -18.86
N GLN A 4 -29.09 19.26 -19.16
CA GLN A 4 -29.98 19.83 -18.15
C GLN A 4 -30.78 18.79 -17.38
N ALA A 5 -31.27 17.74 -18.08
CA ALA A 5 -32.01 16.67 -17.44
C ALA A 5 -31.11 15.83 -16.51
N VAL A 6 -29.89 15.52 -16.93
CA VAL A 6 -28.90 14.78 -16.15
C VAL A 6 -28.41 15.62 -14.97
N SER A 7 -28.13 16.92 -15.17
CA SER A 7 -27.74 17.84 -14.10
C SER A 7 -28.84 17.95 -13.03
N ALA A 8 -30.10 18.12 -13.44
CA ALA A 8 -31.24 18.18 -12.52
C ALA A 8 -31.40 16.87 -11.72
N PHE A 9 -31.21 15.71 -12.37
CA PHE A 9 -31.27 14.42 -11.69
C PHE A 9 -30.16 14.28 -10.64
N TYR A 10 -28.91 14.56 -10.98
CA TYR A 10 -27.81 14.45 -10.03
C TYR A 10 -27.87 15.49 -8.92
N SER A 11 -28.35 16.70 -9.18
CA SER A 11 -28.57 17.73 -8.16
C SER A 11 -29.58 17.31 -7.07
N SER A 12 -30.41 16.29 -7.34
CA SER A 12 -31.28 15.70 -6.31
C SER A 12 -30.59 14.67 -5.41
N LEU A 13 -29.37 14.23 -5.77
CA LEU A 13 -28.63 13.14 -5.10
C LEU A 13 -27.34 13.62 -4.43
N VAL A 14 -26.74 14.70 -4.92
CA VAL A 14 -25.46 15.24 -4.45
C VAL A 14 -25.54 16.75 -4.28
N ASP A 15 -24.74 17.29 -3.34
CA ASP A 15 -24.76 18.71 -2.99
C ASP A 15 -24.20 19.61 -4.10
N THR A 16 -23.28 19.10 -4.91
CA THR A 16 -22.62 19.89 -5.94
C THR A 16 -22.53 19.12 -7.25
N VAL A 17 -23.09 19.70 -8.30
CA VAL A 17 -22.94 19.21 -9.69
C VAL A 17 -22.16 20.26 -10.48
N VAL A 18 -21.06 19.84 -11.12
CA VAL A 18 -20.24 20.68 -11.98
C VAL A 18 -20.47 20.26 -13.43
N GLU A 19 -21.04 21.16 -14.21
CA GLU A 19 -21.21 20.96 -15.64
C GLU A 19 -19.93 21.30 -16.40
N VAL A 20 -19.56 20.46 -17.36
CA VAL A 20 -18.40 20.66 -18.25
C VAL A 20 -18.84 20.56 -19.71
N GLU A 21 -18.01 21.09 -20.63
CA GLU A 21 -18.38 21.25 -22.04
C GLU A 21 -18.52 19.93 -22.80
N SER A 22 -17.83 18.86 -22.38
CA SER A 22 -17.84 17.59 -23.10
C SER A 22 -17.71 16.37 -22.19
N ALA A 23 -18.18 15.21 -22.66
CA ALA A 23 -17.95 13.93 -22.01
C ALA A 23 -16.46 13.63 -21.82
N ALA A 24 -15.63 13.93 -22.83
CA ALA A 24 -14.18 13.76 -22.75
C ALA A 24 -13.55 14.59 -21.63
N THR A 25 -14.03 15.82 -21.40
CA THR A 25 -13.59 16.65 -20.28
C THR A 25 -13.98 16.00 -18.94
N ALA A 26 -15.21 15.51 -18.81
CA ALA A 26 -15.68 14.84 -17.59
C ALA A 26 -14.87 13.56 -17.28
N GLU A 27 -14.58 12.75 -18.30
CA GLU A 27 -13.74 11.56 -18.17
C GLU A 27 -12.32 11.92 -17.72
N LEU A 28 -11.73 12.95 -18.34
CA LEU A 28 -10.38 13.39 -18.00
C LEU A 28 -10.27 13.92 -16.57
N VAL A 29 -11.32 14.58 -16.04
CA VAL A 29 -11.38 14.99 -14.62
C VAL A 29 -11.17 13.79 -13.69
N LYS A 30 -11.88 12.68 -13.94
CA LYS A 30 -11.76 11.47 -13.12
C LYS A 30 -10.38 10.82 -13.23
N ILE A 31 -9.84 10.78 -14.45
CA ILE A 31 -8.50 10.24 -14.67
C ILE A 31 -7.44 11.13 -13.99
N LEU A 32 -7.61 12.46 -14.05
CA LEU A 32 -6.72 13.41 -13.37
C LEU A 32 -6.68 13.18 -11.86
N GLU A 33 -7.83 12.99 -11.19
CA GLU A 33 -7.88 12.69 -9.76
C GLU A 33 -7.10 11.42 -9.40
N ASN A 34 -7.24 10.35 -10.20
CA ASN A 34 -6.54 9.09 -9.98
C ASN A 34 -5.05 9.23 -10.28
N THR A 35 -4.69 9.96 -11.35
CA THR A 35 -3.30 10.28 -11.69
C THR A 35 -2.62 11.10 -10.61
N TYR A 36 -3.29 12.10 -10.07
CA TYR A 36 -2.77 12.92 -8.96
C TYR A 36 -2.41 12.05 -7.75
N ARG A 37 -3.31 11.14 -7.35
CA ARG A 37 -3.03 10.18 -6.26
C ARG A 37 -1.87 9.26 -6.61
N HIS A 38 -1.86 8.70 -7.81
CA HIS A 38 -0.83 7.79 -8.28
C HIS A 38 0.57 8.40 -8.23
N VAL A 39 0.71 9.64 -8.72
CA VAL A 39 1.98 10.38 -8.74
C VAL A 39 2.44 10.75 -7.34
N ASN A 40 1.53 11.24 -6.47
CA ASN A 40 1.89 11.62 -5.11
C ASN A 40 2.23 10.42 -4.22
N ILE A 41 1.57 9.27 -4.41
CA ILE A 41 1.96 8.02 -3.74
C ILE A 41 3.36 7.60 -4.21
N ALA A 42 3.67 7.68 -5.50
CA ALA A 42 5.00 7.37 -6.01
C ALA A 42 6.08 8.29 -5.41
N LEU A 43 5.78 9.59 -5.29
CA LEU A 43 6.69 10.54 -4.66
C LEU A 43 7.04 10.15 -3.22
N VAL A 44 6.04 9.85 -2.38
CA VAL A 44 6.30 9.46 -0.99
C VAL A 44 6.92 8.07 -0.87
N ASN A 45 6.66 7.16 -1.81
CA ASN A 45 7.34 5.87 -1.91
C ASN A 45 8.82 6.03 -2.27
N GLU A 46 9.15 6.90 -3.22
CA GLU A 46 10.54 7.23 -3.56
C GLU A 46 11.27 7.86 -2.38
N LEU A 47 10.61 8.77 -1.66
CA LEU A 47 11.16 9.36 -0.42
C LEU A 47 11.38 8.30 0.66
N ALA A 48 10.50 7.30 0.79
CA ALA A 48 10.71 6.20 1.73
C ALA A 48 11.98 5.40 1.40
N MET A 49 12.20 5.08 0.13
CA MET A 49 13.43 4.41 -0.31
C MET A 49 14.69 5.27 -0.09
N LEU A 50 14.59 6.58 -0.29
CA LEU A 50 15.68 7.51 -0.03
C LEU A 50 15.98 7.65 1.47
N CYS A 51 14.95 7.87 2.28
CA CYS A 51 15.08 7.98 3.73
C CYS A 51 15.67 6.71 4.35
N ASP A 52 15.26 5.54 3.87
CA ASP A 52 15.83 4.24 4.29
C ASP A 52 17.35 4.19 4.07
N ARG A 53 17.84 4.66 2.92
CA ARG A 53 19.30 4.74 2.63
C ARG A 53 20.02 5.79 3.47
N MET A 54 19.33 6.87 3.86
CA MET A 54 19.87 7.94 4.69
C MET A 54 19.79 7.62 6.19
N GLY A 55 19.13 6.54 6.60
CA GLY A 55 18.86 6.21 8.00
C GLY A 55 17.87 7.16 8.67
N LEU A 56 16.96 7.78 7.88
CA LEU A 56 15.92 8.69 8.35
C LEU A 56 14.56 7.99 8.42
N ASN A 57 13.73 8.42 9.37
CA ASN A 57 12.34 7.95 9.47
C ASN A 57 11.45 8.79 8.53
N VAL A 58 11.04 8.21 7.39
CA VAL A 58 10.19 8.89 6.40
C VAL A 58 8.85 9.33 7.00
N TRP A 59 8.29 8.59 7.93
CA TRP A 59 7.00 8.90 8.56
C TRP A 59 7.08 10.19 9.38
N GLU A 60 8.16 10.37 10.13
CA GLU A 60 8.42 11.61 10.88
C GLU A 60 8.59 12.81 9.95
N VAL A 61 9.33 12.63 8.86
CA VAL A 61 9.51 13.66 7.82
C VAL A 61 8.16 14.08 7.23
N LEU A 62 7.32 13.09 6.87
CA LEU A 62 6.02 13.34 6.26
C LEU A 62 5.03 13.98 7.25
N ASP A 63 4.95 13.46 8.48
CA ASP A 63 4.06 14.03 9.51
C ASP A 63 4.44 15.49 9.81
N ALA A 64 5.72 15.80 9.90
CA ALA A 64 6.20 17.17 10.08
C ALA A 64 5.83 18.06 8.87
N ALA A 65 6.02 17.57 7.64
CA ALA A 65 5.66 18.30 6.42
C ALA A 65 4.15 18.58 6.32
N PHE A 66 3.31 17.64 6.73
CA PHE A 66 1.85 17.73 6.66
C PHE A 66 1.22 18.64 7.72
N THR A 67 2.00 19.15 8.68
CA THR A 67 1.53 20.21 9.58
C THR A 67 1.30 21.55 8.86
N LYS A 68 1.88 21.70 7.65
CA LYS A 68 1.70 22.90 6.85
C LYS A 68 0.24 22.98 6.33
N PRO A 69 -0.47 24.09 6.56
CA PRO A 69 -1.92 24.17 6.25
C PRO A 69 -2.25 24.33 4.75
N PHE A 70 -1.26 24.47 3.87
CA PHE A 70 -1.45 24.66 2.44
C PHE A 70 -0.25 24.12 1.62
N GLY A 71 -0.48 23.85 0.34
CA GLY A 71 0.56 23.51 -0.64
C GLY A 71 1.05 22.07 -0.56
N ILE A 72 0.57 21.26 0.39
CA ILE A 72 0.87 19.84 0.50
C ILE A 72 -0.35 19.08 1.00
N MET A 73 -0.64 17.92 0.38
CA MET A 73 -1.66 16.97 0.84
C MET A 73 -0.99 15.75 1.46
N PRO A 74 -1.57 15.17 2.52
CA PRO A 74 -1.01 13.97 3.15
C PRO A 74 -1.15 12.74 2.24
N PHE A 75 0.01 12.16 1.89
CA PHE A 75 0.16 10.84 1.29
C PHE A 75 1.22 10.08 2.07
N TYR A 76 0.99 8.80 2.26
CA TYR A 76 1.92 7.96 3.01
C TYR A 76 2.44 6.81 2.16
N PRO A 77 3.69 6.38 2.38
CA PRO A 77 4.27 5.25 1.66
C PRO A 77 3.60 3.92 2.06
N GLY A 78 3.85 2.91 1.26
CA GLY A 78 3.35 1.56 1.52
C GLY A 78 4.02 0.53 0.61
N PRO A 79 3.64 -0.74 0.72
CA PRO A 79 4.24 -1.83 -0.05
C PRO A 79 3.92 -1.78 -1.56
N GLY A 80 3.21 -0.77 -2.01
CA GLY A 80 2.79 -0.55 -3.39
C GLY A 80 1.36 -0.01 -3.46
N VAL A 81 0.84 0.08 -4.68
CA VAL A 81 -0.52 0.55 -4.97
C VAL A 81 -1.31 -0.58 -5.60
N GLY A 82 -2.42 -0.95 -4.95
CA GLY A 82 -3.33 -1.96 -5.45
C GLY A 82 -4.70 -1.38 -5.84
N GLY A 83 -5.63 -2.27 -6.19
CA GLY A 83 -6.97 -1.93 -6.67
C GLY A 83 -7.01 -1.70 -8.17
N HIS A 84 -8.20 -1.30 -8.67
CA HIS A 84 -8.42 -1.20 -10.11
C HIS A 84 -8.09 0.19 -10.69
N CYS A 85 -8.46 1.27 -9.98
CA CYS A 85 -8.46 2.59 -10.61
C CYS A 85 -7.08 3.26 -10.55
N ILE A 86 -6.50 3.38 -9.35
CA ILE A 86 -5.27 4.17 -9.17
C ILE A 86 -4.07 3.56 -9.92
N PRO A 87 -3.84 2.24 -9.92
CA PRO A 87 -2.71 1.67 -10.67
C PRO A 87 -2.97 1.53 -12.18
N ILE A 88 -4.22 1.60 -12.64
CA ILE A 88 -4.57 1.26 -14.04
C ILE A 88 -4.98 2.49 -14.85
N ASP A 89 -5.90 3.35 -14.35
CA ASP A 89 -6.44 4.48 -15.11
C ASP A 89 -5.37 5.45 -15.65
N PRO A 90 -4.28 5.78 -14.91
CA PRO A 90 -3.22 6.61 -15.44
C PRO A 90 -2.54 6.00 -16.68
N HIS A 91 -2.42 4.67 -16.75
CA HIS A 91 -1.82 3.99 -17.89
C HIS A 91 -2.73 3.98 -19.11
N TYR A 92 -4.06 4.02 -18.95
CA TYR A 92 -4.96 4.29 -20.07
C TYR A 92 -4.73 5.68 -20.65
N LEU A 93 -4.52 6.69 -19.80
CA LEU A 93 -4.17 8.03 -20.27
C LEU A 93 -2.80 8.06 -20.96
N GLU A 94 -1.81 7.34 -20.44
CA GLU A 94 -0.50 7.17 -21.07
C GLU A 94 -0.63 6.53 -22.46
N TRP A 95 -1.44 5.48 -22.59
CA TRP A 95 -1.71 4.83 -23.86
C TRP A 95 -2.42 5.80 -24.84
N LYS A 96 -3.47 6.49 -24.37
CA LYS A 96 -4.24 7.44 -25.19
C LYS A 96 -3.40 8.63 -25.67
N ALA A 97 -2.48 9.12 -24.84
CA ALA A 97 -1.60 10.24 -25.16
C ALA A 97 -0.71 9.95 -26.39
N LYS A 98 -0.37 8.68 -26.65
CA LYS A 98 0.41 8.28 -27.82
C LYS A 98 -0.28 8.57 -29.16
N GLU A 99 -1.63 8.54 -29.17
CA GLU A 99 -2.39 8.94 -30.37
C GLU A 99 -2.19 10.42 -30.73
N TYR A 100 -1.78 11.24 -29.76
CA TYR A 100 -1.48 12.66 -29.90
C TYR A 100 0.03 12.95 -29.97
N ASN A 101 0.86 11.93 -30.21
CA ASN A 101 2.32 12.04 -30.18
C ASN A 101 2.86 12.63 -28.86
N PHE A 102 2.23 12.34 -27.75
CA PHE A 102 2.59 12.88 -26.43
C PHE A 102 2.99 11.75 -25.47
N ASN A 103 4.09 11.95 -24.71
CA ASN A 103 4.56 11.05 -23.68
C ASN A 103 4.27 11.62 -22.28
N THR A 104 3.59 10.87 -21.47
CA THR A 104 3.24 11.24 -20.08
C THR A 104 4.34 10.77 -19.11
N HIS A 105 5.41 11.55 -18.98
CA HIS A 105 6.60 11.17 -18.20
C HIS A 105 6.29 10.92 -16.71
N PHE A 106 5.50 11.78 -16.07
CA PHE A 106 5.14 11.62 -14.65
C PHE A 106 4.34 10.36 -14.38
N ILE A 107 3.44 9.99 -15.27
CA ILE A 107 2.61 8.78 -15.13
C ILE A 107 3.48 7.53 -15.26
N ALA A 108 4.32 7.48 -16.29
CA ALA A 108 5.20 6.36 -16.54
C ALA A 108 6.18 6.13 -15.38
N LEU A 109 6.84 7.21 -14.91
CA LEU A 109 7.77 7.16 -13.78
C LEU A 109 7.07 6.74 -12.48
N ALA A 110 5.90 7.33 -12.19
CA ALA A 110 5.13 6.97 -11.00
C ALA A 110 4.74 5.49 -11.00
N GLY A 111 4.34 4.95 -12.15
CA GLY A 111 4.05 3.52 -12.31
C GLY A 111 5.27 2.65 -12.04
N GLU A 112 6.45 3.06 -12.52
CA GLU A 112 7.71 2.34 -12.27
C GLU A 112 8.05 2.31 -10.78
N ILE A 113 8.00 3.45 -10.10
CA ILE A 113 8.30 3.55 -8.67
C ILE A 113 7.33 2.71 -7.83
N ASN A 114 6.02 2.83 -8.07
CA ASN A 114 5.02 2.09 -7.32
C ASN A 114 5.15 0.58 -7.51
N ARG A 115 5.53 0.10 -8.70
CA ARG A 115 5.79 -1.33 -8.96
C ARG A 115 7.05 -1.87 -8.29
N LYS A 116 8.01 -1.02 -7.91
CA LYS A 116 9.22 -1.42 -7.16
C LYS A 116 8.95 -1.63 -5.67
N MET A 117 7.88 -1.09 -5.13
CA MET A 117 7.64 -1.12 -3.68
C MET A 117 7.46 -2.51 -3.08
N PRO A 118 6.80 -3.48 -3.73
CA PRO A 118 6.76 -4.86 -3.21
C PRO A 118 8.16 -5.45 -3.06
N GLU A 119 9.05 -5.27 -4.06
CA GLU A 119 10.42 -5.73 -4.03
C GLU A 119 11.22 -5.05 -2.90
N PHE A 120 11.12 -3.72 -2.79
CA PHE A 120 11.72 -2.98 -1.69
C PHE A 120 11.23 -3.46 -0.30
N THR A 121 9.94 -3.79 -0.17
CA THR A 121 9.38 -4.36 1.07
C THR A 121 9.99 -5.72 1.38
N VAL A 122 10.17 -6.57 0.36
CA VAL A 122 10.84 -7.87 0.51
C VAL A 122 12.30 -7.67 0.93
N GLU A 123 13.06 -6.79 0.28
CA GLU A 123 14.45 -6.48 0.66
C GLU A 123 14.55 -6.00 2.11
N LYS A 124 13.61 -5.18 2.55
CA LYS A 124 13.57 -4.71 3.93
C LYS A 124 13.26 -5.85 4.90
N ALA A 125 12.34 -6.75 4.55
CA ALA A 125 12.06 -7.96 5.33
C ALA A 125 13.31 -8.85 5.47
N LEU A 126 14.09 -9.01 4.40
CA LEU A 126 15.36 -9.75 4.44
C LEU A 126 16.38 -9.13 5.40
N ARG A 127 16.48 -7.79 5.41
CA ARG A 127 17.39 -7.09 6.35
C ARG A 127 16.95 -7.30 7.79
N VAL A 128 15.64 -7.19 8.09
CA VAL A 128 15.11 -7.43 9.43
C VAL A 128 15.37 -8.86 9.92
N LEU A 129 15.20 -9.85 9.05
CA LEU A 129 15.52 -11.25 9.36
C LEU A 129 17.02 -11.45 9.58
N ALA A 130 17.86 -10.86 8.72
CA ALA A 130 19.33 -10.96 8.83
C ALA A 130 19.85 -10.33 10.13
N GLU A 131 19.34 -9.17 10.53
CA GLU A 131 19.66 -8.52 11.81
C GLU A 131 19.22 -9.36 13.02
N ALA A 132 18.17 -10.17 12.86
CA ALA A 132 17.74 -11.14 13.85
C ALA A 132 18.54 -12.46 13.83
N GLY A 133 19.50 -12.61 12.90
CA GLY A 133 20.27 -13.85 12.72
C GLY A 133 19.46 -14.99 12.08
N VAL A 134 18.34 -14.68 11.43
CA VAL A 134 17.44 -15.68 10.81
C VAL A 134 17.66 -15.72 9.29
N PRO A 135 18.08 -16.87 8.73
CA PRO A 135 18.16 -17.00 7.28
C PRO A 135 16.78 -16.99 6.66
N VAL A 136 16.61 -16.35 5.50
CA VAL A 136 15.30 -16.25 4.83
C VAL A 136 14.72 -17.63 4.46
N ARG A 137 15.57 -18.57 4.05
CA ARG A 137 15.14 -19.94 3.75
C ARG A 137 14.68 -20.63 5.04
N GLY A 138 13.40 -21.00 5.07
CA GLY A 138 12.75 -21.59 6.25
C GLY A 138 12.30 -20.58 7.31
N ALA A 139 12.53 -19.27 7.11
CA ALA A 139 12.01 -18.24 8.00
C ALA A 139 10.47 -18.26 8.01
N LYS A 140 9.88 -18.27 9.19
CA LYS A 140 8.43 -18.25 9.39
C LYS A 140 7.92 -16.83 9.40
N VAL A 141 7.19 -16.45 8.36
CA VAL A 141 6.66 -15.09 8.18
C VAL A 141 5.14 -15.09 8.24
N LEU A 142 4.56 -14.21 9.05
CA LEU A 142 3.12 -13.94 9.06
C LEU A 142 2.87 -12.56 8.41
N VAL A 143 2.14 -12.55 7.30
CA VAL A 143 1.70 -11.32 6.66
C VAL A 143 0.31 -10.95 7.17
N LEU A 144 0.16 -9.74 7.70
CA LEU A 144 -1.09 -9.18 8.17
C LEU A 144 -1.69 -8.25 7.11
N GLY A 145 -2.87 -8.65 6.61
CA GLY A 145 -3.59 -7.96 5.56
C GLY A 145 -3.09 -8.29 4.16
N VAL A 146 -4.00 -8.80 3.32
CA VAL A 146 -3.79 -9.02 1.88
C VAL A 146 -4.80 -8.24 1.02
N ALA A 147 -5.81 -7.61 1.63
CA ALA A 147 -6.64 -6.64 0.93
C ALA A 147 -5.80 -5.46 0.43
N TYR A 148 -6.12 -4.91 -0.74
CA TYR A 148 -5.35 -3.76 -1.27
C TYR A 148 -5.58 -2.46 -0.50
N LYS A 149 -6.62 -2.42 0.33
CA LYS A 149 -6.99 -1.26 1.13
C LYS A 149 -7.56 -1.71 2.48
N ARG A 150 -7.40 -0.86 3.48
CA ARG A 150 -7.94 -1.03 4.82
C ARG A 150 -9.44 -1.31 4.82
N ASP A 151 -9.86 -2.31 5.61
CA ASP A 151 -11.25 -2.63 5.96
C ASP A 151 -12.17 -2.95 4.76
N ILE A 152 -11.63 -3.57 3.71
CA ILE A 152 -12.40 -4.04 2.57
C ILE A 152 -12.05 -5.50 2.21
N PRO A 153 -13.00 -6.28 1.65
CA PRO A 153 -12.78 -7.67 1.24
C PRO A 153 -12.27 -7.78 -0.21
N ASP A 154 -11.36 -6.91 -0.64
CA ASP A 154 -10.86 -6.88 -2.02
C ASP A 154 -9.34 -6.95 -2.07
N TYR A 155 -8.81 -8.01 -2.68
CA TYR A 155 -7.38 -8.28 -2.78
C TYR A 155 -6.81 -8.10 -4.20
N ARG A 156 -7.65 -7.69 -5.17
CA ARG A 156 -7.23 -7.58 -6.58
C ARG A 156 -6.08 -6.59 -6.73
N GLU A 157 -5.04 -7.02 -7.47
CA GLU A 157 -3.81 -6.22 -7.68
C GLU A 157 -3.16 -5.78 -6.34
N SER A 158 -3.34 -6.56 -5.27
CA SER A 158 -2.76 -6.19 -3.97
C SER A 158 -1.25 -6.37 -3.96
N PRO A 159 -0.49 -5.33 -3.60
CA PRO A 159 0.96 -5.42 -3.46
C PRO A 159 1.40 -6.42 -2.36
N ALA A 160 0.54 -6.69 -1.38
CA ALA A 160 0.81 -7.69 -0.34
C ALA A 160 0.99 -9.10 -0.94
N ILE A 161 0.25 -9.44 -2.01
CA ILE A 161 0.37 -10.73 -2.69
C ILE A 161 1.73 -10.84 -3.39
N GLU A 162 2.23 -9.75 -4.01
CA GLU A 162 3.56 -9.71 -4.60
C GLU A 162 4.68 -9.84 -3.54
N VAL A 163 4.50 -9.22 -2.38
CA VAL A 163 5.41 -9.38 -1.23
C VAL A 163 5.43 -10.85 -0.76
N ILE A 164 4.27 -11.49 -0.58
CA ILE A 164 4.17 -12.91 -0.22
C ILE A 164 4.90 -13.77 -1.27
N ARG A 165 4.65 -13.52 -2.55
CA ARG A 165 5.29 -14.24 -3.66
C ARG A 165 6.80 -14.09 -3.64
N GLY A 166 7.29 -12.87 -3.41
CA GLY A 166 8.72 -12.56 -3.30
C GLY A 166 9.39 -13.33 -2.16
N LEU A 167 8.83 -13.31 -0.97
CA LEU A 167 9.34 -14.02 0.21
C LEU A 167 9.34 -15.53 0.00
N ARG A 168 8.25 -16.10 -0.53
CA ARG A 168 8.17 -17.55 -0.83
C ARG A 168 9.18 -17.99 -1.87
N ARG A 169 9.42 -17.18 -2.91
CA ARG A 169 10.44 -17.46 -3.94
C ARG A 169 11.85 -17.54 -3.34
N LEU A 170 12.12 -16.81 -2.26
CA LEU A 170 13.37 -16.85 -1.53
C LEU A 170 13.44 -17.98 -0.50
N GLY A 171 12.36 -18.76 -0.36
CA GLY A 171 12.30 -19.94 0.50
C GLY A 171 11.76 -19.70 1.90
N ALA A 172 11.13 -18.55 2.18
CA ALA A 172 10.43 -18.31 3.42
C ALA A 172 9.12 -19.15 3.49
N GLU A 173 8.74 -19.56 4.70
CA GLU A 173 7.46 -20.17 5.02
C GLU A 173 6.47 -19.07 5.38
N VAL A 174 5.63 -18.70 4.40
CA VAL A 174 4.73 -17.55 4.53
C VAL A 174 3.30 -18.00 4.76
N GLU A 175 2.70 -17.53 5.83
CA GLU A 175 1.28 -17.56 6.11
C GLU A 175 0.72 -16.13 6.05
N TYR A 176 -0.59 -15.97 5.89
CA TYR A 176 -1.22 -14.68 6.04
C TYR A 176 -2.46 -14.75 6.93
N HIS A 177 -2.79 -13.63 7.55
CA HIS A 177 -4.09 -13.39 8.17
C HIS A 177 -4.69 -12.08 7.65
N ASP A 178 -5.96 -12.16 7.26
CA ASP A 178 -6.76 -11.01 6.87
C ASP A 178 -8.20 -11.22 7.35
N PRO A 179 -8.78 -10.30 8.14
CA PRO A 179 -10.13 -10.45 8.66
C PRO A 179 -11.23 -10.35 7.60
N HIS A 180 -10.91 -9.79 6.43
CA HIS A 180 -11.86 -9.54 5.33
C HIS A 180 -11.63 -10.47 4.13
N VAL A 181 -10.46 -11.09 4.02
CA VAL A 181 -10.08 -11.95 2.90
C VAL A 181 -9.75 -13.35 3.40
N PRO A 182 -10.76 -14.24 3.55
CA PRO A 182 -10.54 -15.59 4.08
C PRO A 182 -9.72 -16.49 3.15
N ARG A 183 -9.70 -16.18 1.86
CA ARG A 183 -8.87 -16.86 0.84
C ARG A 183 -8.64 -15.95 -0.34
N PHE A 184 -7.52 -16.14 -1.02
CA PHE A 184 -7.25 -15.52 -2.31
C PHE A 184 -6.67 -16.52 -3.31
N ALA A 185 -6.85 -16.23 -4.59
CA ALA A 185 -6.18 -16.93 -5.69
C ALA A 185 -5.85 -15.92 -6.79
N GLU A 186 -4.56 -15.64 -6.99
CA GLU A 186 -4.10 -14.64 -7.95
C GLU A 186 -2.72 -15.02 -8.51
N GLY A 187 -2.56 -14.93 -9.83
CA GLY A 187 -1.28 -15.16 -10.50
C GLY A 187 -0.64 -16.52 -10.19
N GLY A 188 -1.44 -17.59 -10.07
CA GLY A 188 -0.98 -18.93 -9.76
C GLY A 188 -0.65 -19.19 -8.28
N LEU A 189 -0.83 -18.21 -7.40
CA LEU A 189 -0.71 -18.35 -5.95
C LEU A 189 -2.10 -18.39 -5.32
N ALA A 190 -2.41 -19.47 -4.59
CA ALA A 190 -3.64 -19.59 -3.80
C ALA A 190 -3.28 -19.85 -2.34
N MET A 191 -3.93 -19.15 -1.42
CA MET A 191 -3.72 -19.29 0.01
C MET A 191 -5.02 -19.07 0.79
N GLU A 192 -5.08 -19.62 2.01
CA GLU A 192 -6.16 -19.39 2.97
C GLU A 192 -5.63 -18.59 4.17
N SER A 193 -6.47 -17.71 4.69
CA SER A 193 -6.18 -16.92 5.90
C SER A 193 -6.12 -17.84 7.11
N VAL A 194 -5.02 -17.76 7.86
CA VAL A 194 -4.90 -18.51 9.14
C VAL A 194 -5.56 -17.73 10.27
N PRO A 195 -6.07 -18.38 11.32
CA PRO A 195 -6.53 -17.68 12.52
C PRO A 195 -5.40 -16.90 13.19
N LEU A 196 -5.66 -15.66 13.57
CA LEU A 196 -4.71 -14.85 14.34
C LEU A 196 -4.82 -15.19 15.83
N SER A 197 -3.72 -15.62 16.43
CA SER A 197 -3.60 -15.86 17.87
C SER A 197 -2.25 -15.39 18.38
N GLU A 198 -2.14 -15.10 19.66
CA GLU A 198 -0.87 -14.70 20.28
C GLU A 198 0.21 -15.77 20.11
N GLU A 199 -0.15 -17.05 20.23
CA GLU A 199 0.76 -18.17 20.03
C GLU A 199 1.32 -18.17 18.61
N ARG A 200 0.44 -18.03 17.60
CA ARG A 200 0.86 -17.96 16.20
C ARG A 200 1.80 -16.78 15.95
N VAL A 201 1.51 -15.60 16.49
CA VAL A 201 2.39 -14.42 16.37
C VAL A 201 3.76 -14.71 17.00
N ARG A 202 3.80 -15.33 18.19
CA ARG A 202 5.03 -15.63 18.93
C ARG A 202 5.93 -16.64 18.20
N GLU A 203 5.35 -17.57 17.46
CA GLU A 203 6.08 -18.60 16.71
C GLU A 203 6.74 -18.07 15.42
N LYS A 204 6.39 -16.87 14.98
CA LYS A 204 6.94 -16.30 13.74
C LYS A 204 8.26 -15.58 13.98
N ASP A 205 9.14 -15.69 13.01
CA ASP A 205 10.40 -14.95 13.01
C ASP A 205 10.17 -13.49 12.61
N LEU A 206 9.16 -13.25 11.74
CA LEU A 206 8.76 -11.92 11.28
C LEU A 206 7.24 -11.84 11.13
N VAL A 207 6.66 -10.75 11.65
CA VAL A 207 5.30 -10.30 11.32
C VAL A 207 5.43 -9.11 10.37
N LEU A 208 4.79 -9.17 9.21
CA LEU A 208 4.80 -8.10 8.21
C LEU A 208 3.40 -7.50 8.09
N ILE A 209 3.23 -6.22 8.43
CA ILE A 209 1.96 -5.51 8.29
C ILE A 209 1.92 -4.90 6.89
N ALA A 210 1.14 -5.51 5.99
CA ALA A 210 0.99 -5.08 4.60
C ALA A 210 -0.28 -4.25 4.38
N THR A 211 -1.35 -4.51 5.16
CA THR A 211 -2.57 -3.71 5.19
C THR A 211 -3.00 -3.45 6.62
N ASP A 212 -3.29 -2.20 6.93
CA ASP A 212 -3.53 -1.69 8.28
C ASP A 212 -5.00 -1.77 8.71
N HIS A 213 -5.60 -2.96 8.69
CA HIS A 213 -6.99 -3.16 9.12
C HIS A 213 -7.27 -2.67 10.54
N SER A 214 -8.45 -2.06 10.74
CA SER A 214 -8.89 -1.57 12.06
C SER A 214 -9.17 -2.71 13.06
N ALA A 215 -9.42 -3.91 12.57
CA ALA A 215 -9.67 -5.10 13.39
C ALA A 215 -8.41 -5.64 14.08
N PHE A 216 -7.21 -5.16 13.74
CA PHE A 216 -5.96 -5.63 14.36
C PHE A 216 -5.68 -4.89 15.67
N ASP A 217 -5.44 -5.64 16.74
CA ASP A 217 -4.82 -5.11 17.97
C ASP A 217 -3.29 -5.08 17.80
N TYR A 218 -2.80 -3.97 17.24
CA TYR A 218 -1.36 -3.80 16.99
C TYR A 218 -0.53 -3.84 18.27
N LYS A 219 -1.08 -3.40 19.40
CA LYS A 219 -0.38 -3.44 20.69
C LYS A 219 -0.15 -4.88 21.14
N ALA A 220 -1.19 -5.72 21.06
CA ALA A 220 -1.07 -7.14 21.38
C ALA A 220 -0.13 -7.87 20.41
N ILE A 221 -0.24 -7.57 19.11
CA ILE A 221 0.61 -8.16 18.06
C ILE A 221 2.09 -7.83 18.32
N VAL A 222 2.45 -6.55 18.52
CA VAL A 222 3.84 -6.12 18.75
C VAL A 222 4.37 -6.69 20.08
N ALA A 223 3.53 -6.79 21.11
CA ALA A 223 3.94 -7.38 22.39
C ALA A 223 4.44 -8.82 22.22
N GLN A 224 3.77 -9.62 21.39
CA GLN A 224 4.06 -11.05 21.18
C GLN A 224 5.10 -11.30 20.07
N ALA A 225 5.20 -10.44 19.08
CA ALA A 225 6.07 -10.62 17.93
C ALA A 225 7.56 -10.57 18.31
N ARG A 226 8.38 -11.38 17.63
CA ARG A 226 9.85 -11.31 17.73
C ARG A 226 10.39 -10.10 16.96
N ARG A 227 9.93 -9.93 15.73
CA ARG A 227 10.23 -8.79 14.84
C ARG A 227 8.97 -8.41 14.08
N VAL A 228 8.79 -7.13 13.82
CA VAL A 228 7.71 -6.58 13.02
C VAL A 228 8.27 -5.68 11.94
N LEU A 229 7.90 -5.93 10.70
CA LEU A 229 8.05 -4.94 9.61
C LEU A 229 6.69 -4.30 9.36
N ASP A 230 6.58 -3.04 9.66
CA ASP A 230 5.33 -2.28 9.46
C ASP A 230 5.44 -1.44 8.18
N ALA A 231 4.82 -1.94 7.10
CA ALA A 231 4.83 -1.26 5.82
C ALA A 231 3.72 -0.19 5.67
N ARG A 232 2.90 0.00 6.71
CA ARG A 232 1.76 0.93 6.69
C ARG A 232 1.83 2.01 7.76
N GLY A 233 2.83 1.96 8.65
CA GLY A 233 2.93 2.86 9.78
C GLY A 233 1.80 2.69 10.82
N ALA A 234 1.19 1.50 10.88
CA ALA A 234 0.08 1.20 11.77
C ALA A 234 0.49 1.21 13.26
N THR A 235 1.77 1.00 13.53
CA THR A 235 2.33 0.90 14.89
C THR A 235 2.95 2.21 15.39
N ARG A 236 2.98 3.29 14.60
CA ARG A 236 3.68 4.55 14.91
C ARG A 236 3.22 5.23 16.21
N HIS A 237 1.97 5.02 16.59
CA HIS A 237 1.37 5.59 17.79
C HIS A 237 1.59 4.76 19.05
N LEU A 238 2.21 3.58 18.93
CA LEU A 238 2.50 2.74 20.07
C LEU A 238 3.66 3.30 20.89
N PRO A 239 3.70 3.03 22.22
CA PRO A 239 4.79 3.45 23.07
C PRO A 239 6.15 2.91 22.57
N ARG A 240 7.19 3.76 22.66
CA ARG A 240 8.55 3.43 22.20
C ARG A 240 9.09 2.18 22.91
N GLU A 241 8.78 2.00 24.18
CA GLU A 241 9.20 0.85 24.99
C GLU A 241 8.71 -0.49 24.42
N LEU A 242 7.60 -0.46 23.69
CA LEU A 242 7.02 -1.64 23.03
C LEU A 242 7.62 -1.88 21.63
N THR A 243 7.97 -0.81 20.93
CA THR A 243 8.39 -0.88 19.52
C THR A 243 9.91 -0.92 19.34
N GLU A 244 10.69 -0.35 20.27
CA GLU A 244 12.14 -0.27 20.18
C GLU A 244 12.79 -1.65 20.09
N GLY A 245 13.68 -1.81 19.10
CA GLY A 245 14.36 -3.08 18.86
C GLY A 245 13.48 -4.19 18.27
N LYS A 246 12.17 -3.98 18.10
CA LYS A 246 11.24 -4.95 17.54
C LYS A 246 10.62 -4.52 16.21
N VAL A 247 10.20 -3.26 16.13
CA VAL A 247 9.47 -2.73 14.96
C VAL A 247 10.42 -1.97 14.06
N VAL A 248 10.37 -2.33 12.79
CA VAL A 248 11.01 -1.58 11.70
C VAL A 248 9.90 -1.04 10.81
N LEU A 249 9.90 0.26 10.55
CA LEU A 249 8.98 0.91 9.62
C LEU A 249 9.54 0.81 8.19
N LEU A 250 8.64 0.85 7.20
CA LEU A 250 9.02 0.86 5.78
C LEU A 250 9.88 2.06 5.44
#